data_9d81e086c1abfcf26fde5bd6f48802d5
#
_entry.id   9d81e086c1abfcf26fde5bd6f48802d5
#
_cell.length_a   1.000
_cell.length_b   1.000
_cell.length_c   1.000
_cell.angle_alpha   90.00
_cell.angle_beta   90.00
_cell.angle_gamma   90.00
#
_symmetry.space_group_name_H-M   'P 1'
#
loop_
_entity.id
_entity.type
_entity.pdbx_description
1 polymer ?
#
loop_
_entity_poly.entity_id
_entity_poly.type
_entity_poly.pdbx_seq_one_letter_code
_entity_poly.pdbx_strand_id
1 'polypeptide(L)'
;MLQQTRVETVIPYYHRFLERFPTVCDLAEASQEDVLAQWSGLGYYRRARMLHAAAQSVVAEHDCVFPSTFESILSLKGVGRYTAGAISSIAFGLEKAVVDGNVHRVLARIFEIPHPRGSKQLDQKCWQIADTLVKGDAPGDLNQSLMELGAMVCTPRNPTCMLCPAREFCQAQTNGTQETYPHPKVKKAVKQLQVMWGVTRRRGKILLIRRPQKGLFAGLWELPGVYLDAGETPSTEKLQDVFAQMGLEVDVDESFTSHAHTLTHRQMTIHLHKCKRPKGKISLPRKEWCWVTVEEAMELGVSSISRKVLLQMKKAT
;
A
#
# COMPACT_ATOMS: atom_id res chain seq x y z
N MET A 1 6.25 -5.10 5.52
CA MET A 1 5.86 -5.55 4.17
C MET A 1 4.54 -6.33 4.17
N LEU A 2 4.24 -7.14 5.15
CA LEU A 2 3.06 -8.01 5.23
C LEU A 2 1.71 -7.30 5.38
N GLN A 3 1.66 -6.04 5.76
CA GLN A 3 0.40 -5.28 5.85
C GLN A 3 -0.32 -5.26 4.50
N GLN A 4 -1.47 -5.96 4.40
CA GLN A 4 -2.29 -6.06 3.18
C GLN A 4 -1.56 -6.67 1.96
N THR A 5 -0.52 -7.46 2.17
CA THR A 5 0.21 -8.19 1.13
C THR A 5 0.42 -9.64 1.58
N ARG A 6 0.24 -10.61 0.68
CA ARG A 6 0.39 -12.03 0.97
C ARG A 6 1.85 -12.40 1.22
N VAL A 7 2.07 -13.40 2.07
CA VAL A 7 3.41 -13.85 2.48
C VAL A 7 4.26 -14.23 1.26
N GLU A 8 3.73 -15.07 0.37
CA GLU A 8 4.45 -15.54 -0.82
C GLU A 8 4.91 -14.38 -1.73
N THR A 9 4.12 -13.31 -1.78
CA THR A 9 4.49 -12.11 -2.53
C THR A 9 5.61 -11.33 -1.82
N VAL A 10 5.62 -11.33 -0.49
CA VAL A 10 6.59 -10.54 0.30
C VAL A 10 7.97 -11.19 0.35
N ILE A 11 8.07 -12.51 0.42
CA ILE A 11 9.34 -13.23 0.61
C ILE A 11 10.48 -12.73 -0.32
N PRO A 12 10.32 -12.70 -1.66
CA PRO A 12 11.40 -12.26 -2.55
C PRO A 12 11.75 -10.78 -2.38
N TYR A 13 10.77 -9.94 -2.00
CA TYR A 13 11.01 -8.53 -1.72
C TYR A 13 11.75 -8.33 -0.39
N TYR A 14 11.43 -9.13 0.61
CA TYR A 14 12.06 -9.08 1.93
C TYR A 14 13.55 -9.38 1.85
N HIS A 15 13.93 -10.48 1.17
CA HIS A 15 15.33 -10.83 1.01
C HIS A 15 16.12 -9.75 0.27
N ARG A 16 15.63 -9.29 -0.89
CA ARG A 16 16.26 -8.24 -1.67
C ARG A 16 16.37 -6.91 -0.91
N PHE A 17 15.36 -6.59 -0.09
CA PHE A 17 15.35 -5.37 0.71
C PHE A 17 16.41 -5.40 1.82
N LEU A 18 16.56 -6.55 2.52
CA LEU A 18 17.59 -6.72 3.54
C LEU A 18 19.00 -6.82 2.96
N GLU A 19 19.15 -7.41 1.77
CA GLU A 19 20.43 -7.41 1.05
C GLU A 19 20.87 -5.99 0.69
N ARG A 20 19.92 -5.12 0.27
CA ARG A 20 20.22 -3.73 -0.11
C ARG A 20 20.37 -2.81 1.10
N PHE A 21 19.63 -3.05 2.17
CA PHE A 21 19.61 -2.25 3.39
C PHE A 21 19.75 -3.16 4.62
N PRO A 22 20.94 -3.67 4.90
CA PRO A 22 21.17 -4.65 5.98
C PRO A 22 20.95 -4.08 7.37
N THR A 23 21.15 -2.78 7.57
CA THR A 23 20.96 -2.11 8.85
C THR A 23 19.95 -0.97 8.76
N VAL A 24 19.46 -0.50 9.91
CA VAL A 24 18.58 0.67 9.98
C VAL A 24 19.30 1.93 9.49
N CYS A 25 20.61 2.03 9.69
CA CYS A 25 21.43 3.14 9.22
C CYS A 25 21.53 3.15 7.70
N ASP A 26 21.80 2.00 7.06
CA ASP A 26 21.83 1.88 5.61
C ASP A 26 20.47 2.30 4.99
N LEU A 27 19.37 1.90 5.63
CA LEU A 27 18.04 2.30 5.20
C LEU A 27 17.81 3.81 5.37
N ALA A 28 18.24 4.39 6.48
CA ALA A 28 18.03 5.82 6.76
C ALA A 28 18.83 6.73 5.82
N GLU A 29 20.07 6.33 5.47
CA GLU A 29 20.96 7.06 4.57
C GLU A 29 20.58 6.91 3.09
N ALA A 30 19.84 5.88 2.74
CA ALA A 30 19.41 5.63 1.36
C ALA A 30 18.55 6.78 0.82
N SER A 31 18.59 6.98 -0.49
CA SER A 31 17.62 7.87 -1.14
C SER A 31 16.21 7.30 -1.08
N GLN A 32 15.19 8.16 -0.96
CA GLN A 32 13.80 7.71 -1.04
C GLN A 32 13.51 6.97 -2.36
N GLU A 33 14.24 7.32 -3.42
CA GLU A 33 14.11 6.69 -4.74
C GLU A 33 14.58 5.24 -4.72
N ASP A 34 15.73 4.97 -4.10
CA ASP A 34 16.24 3.60 -3.92
C ASP A 34 15.26 2.74 -3.11
N VAL A 35 14.73 3.28 -2.01
CA VAL A 35 13.76 2.58 -1.18
C VAL A 35 12.48 2.26 -1.96
N LEU A 36 11.98 3.19 -2.76
CA LEU A 36 10.81 2.99 -3.61
C LEU A 36 11.08 2.01 -4.76
N ALA A 37 12.30 1.99 -5.31
CA ALA A 37 12.71 1.04 -6.34
C ALA A 37 12.68 -0.41 -5.78
N GLN A 38 13.26 -0.65 -4.59
CA GLN A 38 13.22 -1.96 -3.92
C GLN A 38 11.79 -2.40 -3.53
N TRP A 39 10.86 -1.45 -3.37
CA TRP A 39 9.45 -1.72 -3.06
C TRP A 39 8.56 -1.84 -4.30
N SER A 40 9.12 -1.56 -5.48
CA SER A 40 8.36 -1.47 -6.74
C SER A 40 7.62 -2.76 -7.06
N GLY A 41 6.29 -2.70 -7.17
CA GLY A 41 5.40 -3.84 -7.41
C GLY A 41 4.62 -4.33 -6.18
N LEU A 42 5.09 -4.07 -4.94
CA LEU A 42 4.35 -4.46 -3.72
C LEU A 42 3.07 -3.65 -3.47
N GLY A 43 2.98 -2.45 -4.05
CA GLY A 43 1.86 -1.54 -3.80
C GLY A 43 1.90 -0.86 -2.43
N TYR A 44 0.90 -0.02 -2.16
CA TYR A 44 0.81 0.74 -0.90
C TYR A 44 2.13 1.46 -0.54
N TYR A 45 2.71 2.18 -1.48
CA TYR A 45 4.03 2.80 -1.41
C TYR A 45 4.22 3.77 -0.24
N ARG A 46 3.12 4.24 0.36
CA ARG A 46 3.17 4.99 1.61
C ARG A 46 3.88 4.20 2.72
N ARG A 47 3.75 2.86 2.75
CA ARG A 47 4.42 2.01 3.73
C ARG A 47 5.95 2.10 3.61
N ALA A 48 6.47 2.06 2.38
CA ALA A 48 7.90 2.22 2.13
C ALA A 48 8.42 3.58 2.59
N ARG A 49 7.69 4.66 2.26
CA ARG A 49 8.03 6.01 2.71
C ARG A 49 8.00 6.15 4.23
N MET A 50 6.99 5.56 4.88
CA MET A 50 6.88 5.61 6.34
C MET A 50 7.98 4.77 7.02
N LEU A 51 8.31 3.60 6.46
CA LEU A 51 9.42 2.78 6.93
C LEU A 51 10.75 3.52 6.83
N HIS A 52 11.02 4.17 5.70
CA HIS A 52 12.21 5.00 5.51
C HIS A 52 12.25 6.18 6.49
N ALA A 53 11.13 6.89 6.65
CA ALA A 53 11.05 8.01 7.61
C ALA A 53 11.20 7.53 9.08
N ALA A 54 10.70 6.33 9.41
CA ALA A 54 10.93 5.74 10.73
C ALA A 54 12.40 5.40 10.95
N ALA A 55 13.09 4.83 9.95
CA ALA A 55 14.53 4.56 10.04
C ALA A 55 15.33 5.85 10.27
N GLN A 56 14.99 6.94 9.55
CA GLN A 56 15.59 8.25 9.77
C GLN A 56 15.35 8.79 11.19
N SER A 57 14.13 8.58 11.76
CA SER A 57 13.88 8.95 13.17
C SER A 57 14.69 8.11 14.14
N VAL A 58 14.87 6.81 13.89
CA VAL A 58 15.69 5.92 14.74
C VAL A 58 17.15 6.39 14.74
N VAL A 59 17.69 6.78 13.59
CA VAL A 59 19.05 7.30 13.52
C VAL A 59 19.18 8.65 14.24
N ALA A 60 18.23 9.56 14.00
CA ALA A 60 18.32 10.93 14.50
C ALA A 60 18.03 11.06 16.02
N GLU A 61 17.17 10.19 16.57
CA GLU A 61 16.63 10.34 17.93
C GLU A 61 17.05 9.20 18.86
N HIS A 62 17.61 8.11 18.31
CA HIS A 62 17.93 6.87 19.06
C HIS A 62 19.29 6.26 18.70
N ASP A 63 20.23 7.01 18.13
CA ASP A 63 21.62 6.57 17.86
C ASP A 63 21.70 5.21 17.14
N CYS A 64 20.89 5.00 16.12
CA CYS A 64 20.79 3.74 15.37
C CYS A 64 20.27 2.53 16.20
N VAL A 65 19.86 2.72 17.44
CA VAL A 65 19.28 1.66 18.30
C VAL A 65 17.76 1.74 18.25
N PHE A 66 17.11 0.65 17.88
CA PHE A 66 15.65 0.64 17.82
C PHE A 66 15.06 0.79 19.24
N PRO A 67 14.10 1.74 19.46
CA PRO A 67 13.53 1.98 20.78
C PRO A 67 12.73 0.78 21.29
N SER A 68 12.79 0.51 22.60
CA SER A 68 12.15 -0.66 23.24
C SER A 68 10.91 -0.30 24.06
N THR A 69 10.60 0.97 24.29
CA THR A 69 9.36 1.38 24.98
C THR A 69 8.21 1.62 24.01
N PHE A 70 6.99 1.33 24.44
CA PHE A 70 5.80 1.54 23.58
C PHE A 70 5.66 2.98 23.10
N GLU A 71 5.91 3.92 23.99
CA GLU A 71 5.77 5.37 23.73
C GLU A 71 6.79 5.82 22.67
N SER A 72 8.04 5.40 22.80
CA SER A 72 9.10 5.71 21.83
C SER A 72 8.86 5.02 20.48
N ILE A 73 8.35 3.77 20.47
CA ILE A 73 7.97 3.09 19.23
C ILE A 73 6.78 3.79 18.56
N LEU A 74 5.80 4.23 19.33
CA LEU A 74 4.60 4.93 18.82
C LEU A 74 4.93 6.32 18.26
N SER A 75 5.99 6.96 18.74
CA SER A 75 6.43 8.28 18.24
C SER A 75 7.10 8.21 16.87
N LEU A 76 7.57 7.03 16.42
CA LEU A 76 8.21 6.86 15.11
C LEU A 76 7.25 7.19 13.97
N LYS A 77 7.77 7.87 12.95
CA LYS A 77 6.97 8.28 11.79
C LYS A 77 6.30 7.10 11.09
N GLY A 78 4.97 7.16 10.96
CA GLY A 78 4.19 6.12 10.30
C GLY A 78 3.88 4.89 11.15
N VAL A 79 4.29 4.86 12.40
CA VAL A 79 3.93 3.85 13.38
C VAL A 79 2.65 4.30 14.10
N GLY A 80 1.58 3.54 13.93
CA GLY A 80 0.32 3.72 14.67
C GLY A 80 0.19 2.71 15.80
N ARG A 81 -0.87 2.85 16.61
CA ARG A 81 -1.15 1.99 17.78
C ARG A 81 -1.02 0.49 17.46
N TYR A 82 -1.59 0.04 16.33
CA TYR A 82 -1.49 -1.34 15.87
C TYR A 82 -0.02 -1.79 15.70
N THR A 83 0.77 -1.01 14.94
CA THR A 83 2.17 -1.36 14.65
C THR A 83 3.03 -1.27 15.90
N ALA A 84 2.82 -0.25 16.73
CA ALA A 84 3.51 -0.11 18.01
C ALA A 84 3.18 -1.28 18.95
N GLY A 85 1.91 -1.68 19.05
CA GLY A 85 1.49 -2.84 19.84
C GLY A 85 2.13 -4.14 19.35
N ALA A 86 2.16 -4.36 18.02
CA ALA A 86 2.77 -5.56 17.45
C ALA A 86 4.27 -5.63 17.74
N ILE A 87 5.01 -4.55 17.49
CA ILE A 87 6.45 -4.51 17.77
C ILE A 87 6.70 -4.69 19.27
N SER A 88 6.00 -3.94 20.11
CA SER A 88 6.18 -3.97 21.57
C SER A 88 5.90 -5.36 22.16
N SER A 89 4.85 -6.03 21.72
CA SER A 89 4.49 -7.34 22.29
C SER A 89 5.33 -8.48 21.71
N ILE A 90 5.58 -8.48 20.40
CA ILE A 90 6.25 -9.61 19.73
C ILE A 90 7.77 -9.52 19.90
N ALA A 91 8.37 -8.33 19.77
CA ALA A 91 9.81 -8.18 19.84
C ALA A 91 10.34 -7.89 21.26
N PHE A 92 9.50 -7.27 22.12
CA PHE A 92 9.93 -6.84 23.46
C PHE A 92 9.11 -7.43 24.61
N GLY A 93 8.13 -8.30 24.34
CA GLY A 93 7.32 -8.97 25.36
C GLY A 93 6.44 -8.02 26.19
N LEU A 94 6.16 -6.81 25.72
CA LEU A 94 5.35 -5.84 26.46
C LEU A 94 3.86 -6.16 26.34
N GLU A 95 3.10 -5.99 27.41
CA GLU A 95 1.64 -6.18 27.46
C GLU A 95 0.90 -5.09 26.66
N LYS A 96 1.07 -5.08 25.33
CA LYS A 96 0.44 -4.14 24.41
C LYS A 96 -0.40 -4.90 23.40
N ALA A 97 -1.67 -4.56 23.35
CA ALA A 97 -2.63 -5.22 22.48
C ALA A 97 -2.40 -4.88 20.99
N VAL A 98 -2.90 -5.78 20.14
CA VAL A 98 -2.96 -5.62 18.69
C VAL A 98 -4.40 -5.83 18.23
N VAL A 99 -4.94 -4.88 17.47
CA VAL A 99 -6.27 -5.01 16.87
C VAL A 99 -6.19 -4.64 15.40
N ASP A 100 -6.22 -5.66 14.54
CA ASP A 100 -6.32 -5.53 13.08
C ASP A 100 -7.72 -5.93 12.58
N GLY A 101 -7.92 -6.00 11.27
CA GLY A 101 -9.18 -6.43 10.69
C GLY A 101 -9.55 -7.90 11.01
N ASN A 102 -8.59 -8.76 11.28
CA ASN A 102 -8.79 -10.15 11.69
C ASN A 102 -9.22 -10.20 13.14
N VAL A 103 -8.48 -9.53 14.02
CA VAL A 103 -8.80 -9.44 15.47
C VAL A 103 -10.16 -8.78 15.69
N HIS A 104 -10.50 -7.70 14.95
CA HIS A 104 -11.86 -7.13 14.98
C HIS A 104 -12.94 -8.19 14.72
N ARG A 105 -12.75 -9.04 13.71
CA ARG A 105 -13.72 -10.09 13.36
C ARG A 105 -13.78 -11.17 14.43
N VAL A 106 -12.64 -11.61 14.92
CA VAL A 106 -12.55 -12.63 15.99
C VAL A 106 -13.28 -12.14 17.23
N LEU A 107 -12.91 -10.98 17.75
CA LEU A 107 -13.53 -10.42 18.95
C LEU A 107 -15.01 -10.09 18.76
N ALA A 108 -15.39 -9.55 17.59
CA ALA A 108 -16.78 -9.28 17.27
C ALA A 108 -17.65 -10.54 17.30
N ARG A 109 -17.11 -11.69 16.91
CA ARG A 109 -17.81 -12.99 16.95
C ARG A 109 -17.80 -13.62 18.34
N ILE A 110 -16.65 -13.62 19.01
CA ILE A 110 -16.55 -14.19 20.37
C ILE A 110 -17.55 -13.51 21.32
N PHE A 111 -17.67 -12.18 21.23
CA PHE A 111 -18.48 -11.36 22.16
C PHE A 111 -19.76 -10.79 21.53
N GLU A 112 -20.15 -11.21 20.32
CA GLU A 112 -21.32 -10.70 19.58
C GLU A 112 -21.45 -9.17 19.61
N ILE A 113 -20.36 -8.45 19.32
CA ILE A 113 -20.34 -6.98 19.40
C ILE A 113 -21.25 -6.38 18.31
N PRO A 114 -22.35 -5.68 18.67
CA PRO A 114 -23.41 -5.30 17.72
C PRO A 114 -23.10 -4.02 16.93
N HIS A 115 -21.85 -3.82 16.54
CA HIS A 115 -21.43 -2.62 15.83
C HIS A 115 -20.91 -2.93 14.43
N PRO A 116 -21.22 -2.09 13.43
CA PRO A 116 -20.78 -2.33 12.06
C PRO A 116 -19.25 -2.31 11.90
N ARG A 117 -18.75 -3.13 10.99
CA ARG A 117 -17.34 -3.16 10.62
C ARG A 117 -16.84 -1.76 10.22
N GLY A 118 -15.77 -1.32 10.86
CA GLY A 118 -15.15 -0.01 10.63
C GLY A 118 -15.88 1.16 11.31
N SER A 119 -16.82 0.91 12.22
CA SER A 119 -17.34 1.91 13.12
C SER A 119 -16.38 2.20 14.27
N LYS A 120 -16.42 3.41 14.81
CA LYS A 120 -15.61 3.82 15.96
C LYS A 120 -15.96 3.00 17.21
N GLN A 121 -17.24 2.65 17.36
CA GLN A 121 -17.74 1.88 18.50
C GLN A 121 -17.18 0.44 18.50
N LEU A 122 -17.17 -0.24 17.34
CA LEU A 122 -16.55 -1.55 17.21
C LEU A 122 -15.05 -1.49 17.55
N ASP A 123 -14.35 -0.50 16.98
CA ASP A 123 -12.92 -0.30 17.22
C ASP A 123 -12.62 -0.13 18.70
N GLN A 124 -13.30 0.80 19.37
CA GLN A 124 -13.12 1.07 20.79
C GLN A 124 -13.38 -0.18 21.66
N LYS A 125 -14.47 -0.92 21.37
CA LYS A 125 -14.82 -2.11 22.14
C LYS A 125 -13.79 -3.22 21.97
N CYS A 126 -13.31 -3.44 20.73
CA CYS A 126 -12.27 -4.44 20.46
C CYS A 126 -10.95 -4.09 21.15
N TRP A 127 -10.54 -2.82 21.13
CA TRP A 127 -9.34 -2.38 21.85
C TRP A 127 -9.47 -2.57 23.36
N GLN A 128 -10.62 -2.25 23.98
CA GLN A 128 -10.86 -2.47 25.40
C GLN A 128 -10.71 -3.94 25.79
N ILE A 129 -11.29 -4.84 24.97
CA ILE A 129 -11.21 -6.27 25.20
C ILE A 129 -9.76 -6.77 25.03
N ALA A 130 -9.12 -6.37 23.92
CA ALA A 130 -7.75 -6.78 23.63
C ALA A 130 -6.74 -6.30 24.68
N ASP A 131 -6.88 -5.07 25.18
CA ASP A 131 -6.05 -4.53 26.29
C ASP A 131 -6.22 -5.31 27.61
N THR A 132 -7.36 -5.97 27.78
CA THR A 132 -7.58 -6.86 28.94
C THR A 132 -6.98 -8.23 28.70
N LEU A 133 -7.16 -8.80 27.51
CA LEU A 133 -6.71 -10.14 27.17
C LEU A 133 -5.19 -10.25 27.08
N VAL A 134 -4.51 -9.19 26.65
CA VAL A 134 -3.05 -9.22 26.39
C VAL A 134 -2.18 -9.27 27.65
N LYS A 135 -2.79 -9.14 28.81
CA LYS A 135 -2.09 -9.22 30.10
C LYS A 135 -1.69 -10.67 30.41
N GLY A 136 -0.43 -10.85 30.81
CA GLY A 136 0.14 -12.15 31.13
C GLY A 136 1.51 -12.39 30.51
N ASP A 137 1.99 -13.62 30.60
CA ASP A 137 3.39 -13.97 30.33
C ASP A 137 3.76 -14.02 28.83
N ALA A 138 2.79 -14.12 27.94
CA ALA A 138 3.01 -14.30 26.50
C ALA A 138 2.18 -13.34 25.62
N PRO A 139 2.29 -12.00 25.77
CA PRO A 139 1.47 -11.03 25.04
C PRO A 139 1.68 -11.09 23.54
N GLY A 140 2.92 -11.35 23.10
CA GLY A 140 3.25 -11.50 21.68
C GLY A 140 2.59 -12.70 21.03
N ASP A 141 2.59 -13.85 21.72
CA ASP A 141 1.97 -15.09 21.23
C ASP A 141 0.45 -14.97 21.17
N LEU A 142 -0.17 -14.36 22.19
CA LEU A 142 -1.61 -14.09 22.15
C LEU A 142 -2.00 -13.20 20.96
N ASN A 143 -1.28 -12.11 20.74
CA ASN A 143 -1.55 -11.23 19.62
C ASN A 143 -1.39 -11.94 18.26
N GLN A 144 -0.33 -12.72 18.09
CA GLN A 144 -0.12 -13.52 16.89
C GLN A 144 -1.23 -14.57 16.72
N SER A 145 -1.56 -15.31 17.78
CA SER A 145 -2.64 -16.31 17.75
C SER A 145 -3.99 -15.72 17.35
N LEU A 146 -4.36 -14.55 17.86
CA LEU A 146 -5.61 -13.86 17.48
C LEU A 146 -5.61 -13.43 16.00
N MET A 147 -4.48 -12.93 15.49
CA MET A 147 -4.35 -12.56 14.07
C MET A 147 -4.43 -13.79 13.17
N GLU A 148 -3.72 -14.87 13.50
CA GLU A 148 -3.71 -16.13 12.75
C GLU A 148 -5.05 -16.85 12.82
N LEU A 149 -5.70 -16.89 13.99
CA LEU A 149 -7.05 -17.41 14.15
C LEU A 149 -8.01 -16.74 13.19
N GLY A 150 -7.93 -15.39 13.08
CA GLY A 150 -8.72 -14.65 12.12
C GLY A 150 -8.33 -14.94 10.67
N ALA A 151 -7.05 -15.12 10.36
CA ALA A 151 -6.59 -15.36 9.00
C ALA A 151 -6.97 -16.77 8.47
N MET A 152 -6.87 -17.79 9.32
CA MET A 152 -6.94 -19.19 8.90
C MET A 152 -8.23 -19.92 9.28
N VAL A 153 -8.79 -19.64 10.45
CA VAL A 153 -9.94 -20.39 11.02
C VAL A 153 -11.20 -19.54 11.03
N CYS A 154 -11.15 -18.39 11.70
CA CYS A 154 -12.27 -17.46 11.81
C CYS A 154 -12.36 -16.55 10.57
N THR A 155 -12.43 -17.15 9.38
CA THR A 155 -12.45 -16.47 8.07
C THR A 155 -13.72 -15.62 7.88
N PRO A 156 -13.70 -14.62 6.97
CA PRO A 156 -14.89 -13.77 6.72
C PRO A 156 -16.13 -14.51 6.28
N ARG A 157 -15.96 -15.58 5.50
CA ARG A 157 -17.03 -16.47 4.99
C ARG A 157 -16.68 -17.91 5.33
N ASN A 158 -17.68 -18.71 5.65
CA ASN A 158 -17.50 -20.13 5.97
C ASN A 158 -16.38 -20.39 7.00
N PRO A 159 -16.43 -19.79 8.20
CA PRO A 159 -15.42 -20.05 9.22
C PRO A 159 -15.45 -21.51 9.67
N THR A 160 -14.28 -22.11 9.90
CA THR A 160 -14.17 -23.51 10.34
C THR A 160 -14.31 -23.60 11.86
N CYS A 161 -15.49 -23.26 12.37
CA CYS A 161 -15.76 -23.17 13.82
C CYS A 161 -15.52 -24.49 14.58
N MET A 162 -15.66 -25.63 13.93
CA MET A 162 -15.41 -26.94 14.54
C MET A 162 -13.93 -27.17 14.91
N LEU A 163 -13.01 -26.49 14.21
CA LEU A 163 -11.57 -26.55 14.46
C LEU A 163 -11.07 -25.35 15.28
N CYS A 164 -11.98 -24.47 15.72
CA CYS A 164 -11.59 -23.23 16.41
C CYS A 164 -11.23 -23.52 17.88
N PRO A 165 -10.01 -23.18 18.33
CA PRO A 165 -9.63 -23.37 19.73
C PRO A 165 -10.43 -22.49 20.70
N ALA A 166 -11.03 -21.39 20.22
CA ALA A 166 -11.87 -20.51 21.02
C ALA A 166 -13.37 -20.85 20.92
N ARG A 167 -13.73 -22.03 20.41
CA ARG A 167 -15.12 -22.40 20.13
C ARG A 167 -16.02 -22.31 21.37
N GLU A 168 -15.54 -22.83 22.51
CA GLU A 168 -16.31 -22.90 23.76
C GLU A 168 -16.63 -21.52 24.35
N PHE A 169 -15.84 -20.52 24.02
CA PHE A 169 -16.02 -19.13 24.47
C PHE A 169 -16.75 -18.26 23.45
N CYS A 170 -17.11 -18.81 22.28
CA CYS A 170 -17.60 -18.01 21.17
C CYS A 170 -19.15 -17.92 21.17
N GLN A 171 -19.69 -16.76 21.56
CA GLN A 171 -21.14 -16.51 21.57
C GLN A 171 -21.76 -16.67 20.18
N ALA A 172 -21.12 -16.12 19.14
CA ALA A 172 -21.64 -16.22 17.77
C ALA A 172 -21.69 -17.69 17.28
N GLN A 173 -20.77 -18.55 17.71
CA GLN A 173 -20.83 -19.97 17.35
C GLN A 173 -21.98 -20.67 18.09
N THR A 174 -22.16 -20.37 19.37
CA THR A 174 -23.27 -20.93 20.19
C THR A 174 -24.63 -20.53 19.62
N ASN A 175 -24.76 -19.29 19.16
CA ASN A 175 -26.02 -18.75 18.64
C ASN A 175 -26.20 -18.95 17.11
N GLY A 176 -25.23 -19.54 16.42
CA GLY A 176 -25.28 -19.71 14.96
C GLY A 176 -25.18 -18.42 14.15
N THR A 177 -24.65 -17.34 14.75
CA THR A 177 -24.61 -15.99 14.17
C THR A 177 -23.23 -15.57 13.62
N GLN A 178 -22.30 -16.51 13.49
CA GLN A 178 -20.90 -16.21 13.11
C GLN A 178 -20.74 -15.49 11.76
N GLU A 179 -21.68 -15.63 10.83
CA GLU A 179 -21.65 -14.91 9.56
C GLU A 179 -22.31 -13.51 9.63
N THR A 180 -23.06 -13.25 10.70
CA THR A 180 -23.68 -11.95 10.96
C THR A 180 -22.67 -10.94 11.52
N TYR A 181 -21.68 -11.42 12.29
CA TYR A 181 -20.71 -10.56 12.95
C TYR A 181 -19.33 -10.58 12.28
N PRO A 182 -18.64 -9.40 12.26
CA PRO A 182 -19.17 -8.06 12.56
C PRO A 182 -20.16 -7.63 11.48
N HIS A 183 -21.18 -6.85 11.82
CA HIS A 183 -22.16 -6.34 10.88
C HIS A 183 -21.50 -5.67 9.66
N PRO A 184 -22.09 -5.78 8.46
CA PRO A 184 -21.52 -5.23 7.24
C PRO A 184 -21.24 -3.74 7.34
N LYS A 185 -20.12 -3.32 6.77
CA LYS A 185 -19.82 -1.89 6.63
C LYS A 185 -20.80 -1.25 5.65
N VAL A 186 -21.30 -0.06 5.97
CA VAL A 186 -22.04 0.77 5.00
C VAL A 186 -21.12 1.03 3.80
N LYS A 187 -21.54 0.54 2.64
CA LYS A 187 -20.76 0.70 1.39
C LYS A 187 -20.73 2.17 0.98
N LYS A 188 -19.55 2.75 0.89
CA LYS A 188 -19.35 4.02 0.21
C LYS A 188 -19.27 3.77 -1.30
N ALA A 189 -19.81 4.70 -2.09
CA ALA A 189 -19.68 4.63 -3.55
C ALA A 189 -18.19 4.62 -3.95
N VAL A 190 -17.83 3.72 -4.86
CA VAL A 190 -16.49 3.65 -5.43
C VAL A 190 -16.32 4.80 -6.42
N LYS A 191 -15.34 5.67 -6.19
CA LYS A 191 -15.05 6.77 -7.11
C LYS A 191 -14.44 6.25 -8.40
N GLN A 192 -15.03 6.60 -9.52
CA GLN A 192 -14.46 6.35 -10.86
C GLN A 192 -13.37 7.40 -11.13
N LEU A 193 -12.27 6.96 -11.72
CA LEU A 193 -11.15 7.82 -12.10
C LEU A 193 -10.69 7.42 -13.49
N GLN A 194 -10.68 8.35 -14.42
CA GLN A 194 -10.11 8.14 -15.74
C GLN A 194 -8.72 8.76 -15.80
N VAL A 195 -7.82 8.08 -16.46
CA VAL A 195 -6.42 8.52 -16.62
C VAL A 195 -6.04 8.37 -18.08
N MET A 196 -5.43 9.38 -18.65
CA MET A 196 -4.85 9.32 -19.98
C MET A 196 -3.33 9.36 -19.85
N TRP A 197 -2.65 8.37 -20.40
CA TRP A 197 -1.19 8.31 -20.46
C TRP A 197 -0.68 8.37 -21.89
N GLY A 198 0.31 9.24 -22.12
CA GLY A 198 0.98 9.39 -23.39
C GLY A 198 2.27 8.58 -23.47
N VAL A 199 2.33 7.67 -24.44
CA VAL A 199 3.54 6.90 -24.75
C VAL A 199 4.29 7.62 -25.86
N THR A 200 5.35 8.33 -25.52
CA THR A 200 6.25 8.94 -26.51
C THR A 200 7.60 8.25 -26.49
N ARG A 201 8.17 8.06 -27.68
CA ARG A 201 9.45 7.38 -27.90
C ARG A 201 10.46 8.30 -28.59
N ARG A 202 11.70 8.27 -28.13
CA ARG A 202 12.83 8.95 -28.78
C ARG A 202 14.05 8.04 -28.71
N ARG A 203 14.60 7.65 -29.87
CA ARG A 203 15.79 6.77 -29.98
C ARG A 203 15.64 5.47 -29.15
N GLY A 204 14.50 4.79 -29.24
CA GLY A 204 14.21 3.56 -28.50
C GLY A 204 13.83 3.73 -27.02
N LYS A 205 13.98 4.94 -26.47
CA LYS A 205 13.64 5.27 -25.07
C LYS A 205 12.24 5.83 -24.95
N ILE A 206 11.59 5.61 -23.82
CA ILE A 206 10.29 6.19 -23.43
C ILE A 206 10.51 7.34 -22.46
N LEU A 207 9.61 8.30 -22.45
CA LEU A 207 9.60 9.39 -21.49
C LEU A 207 8.83 8.96 -20.22
N LEU A 208 9.45 9.11 -19.08
CA LEU A 208 8.78 9.02 -17.78
C LEU A 208 8.89 10.36 -17.07
N ILE A 209 7.86 10.65 -16.27
CA ILE A 209 7.83 11.79 -15.35
C ILE A 209 7.67 11.29 -13.92
N ARG A 210 8.21 12.06 -12.98
CA ARG A 210 8.08 11.78 -11.56
C ARG A 210 6.86 12.50 -11.00
N ARG A 211 6.01 11.76 -10.33
CA ARG A 211 4.83 12.33 -9.67
C ARG A 211 5.21 13.26 -8.51
N PRO A 212 4.37 14.27 -8.23
CA PRO A 212 4.52 15.10 -7.04
C PRO A 212 4.61 14.26 -5.76
N GLN A 213 5.22 14.82 -4.71
CA GLN A 213 5.41 14.14 -3.42
C GLN A 213 4.10 13.94 -2.62
N LYS A 214 2.97 14.47 -3.14
CA LYS A 214 1.62 14.34 -2.54
C LYS A 214 0.65 13.73 -3.54
N GLY A 215 -0.40 13.08 -3.02
CA GLY A 215 -1.47 12.52 -3.85
C GLY A 215 -1.27 11.06 -4.23
N LEU A 216 -2.01 10.62 -5.25
CA LEU A 216 -1.98 9.23 -5.73
C LEU A 216 -0.63 8.92 -6.38
N PHE A 217 -0.03 7.78 -6.04
CA PHE A 217 1.29 7.34 -6.52
C PHE A 217 2.43 8.36 -6.32
N ALA A 218 2.34 9.16 -5.26
CA ALA A 218 3.30 10.23 -4.95
C ALA A 218 4.76 9.77 -5.03
N GLY A 219 5.61 10.56 -5.71
CA GLY A 219 7.04 10.31 -5.86
C GLY A 219 7.45 9.16 -6.78
N LEU A 220 6.48 8.42 -7.35
CA LEU A 220 6.75 7.33 -8.30
C LEU A 220 6.89 7.87 -9.73
N TRP A 221 7.53 7.07 -10.58
CA TRP A 221 7.66 7.33 -12.00
C TRP A 221 6.47 6.76 -12.78
N GLU A 222 5.98 7.51 -13.75
CA GLU A 222 4.90 7.09 -14.64
C GLU A 222 5.05 7.72 -16.04
N LEU A 223 4.23 7.26 -16.97
CA LEU A 223 4.10 7.93 -18.28
C LEU A 223 3.48 9.32 -18.11
N PRO A 224 3.88 10.33 -18.91
CA PRO A 224 3.21 11.63 -18.91
C PRO A 224 1.71 11.48 -19.14
N GLY A 225 0.90 12.20 -18.37
CA GLY A 225 -0.53 12.07 -18.52
C GLY A 225 -1.36 12.92 -17.56
N VAL A 226 -2.65 12.83 -17.72
CA VAL A 226 -3.66 13.57 -16.96
C VAL A 226 -4.61 12.62 -16.21
N TYR A 227 -4.96 13.00 -15.01
CA TYR A 227 -5.95 12.34 -14.16
C TYR A 227 -7.23 13.17 -14.21
N LEU A 228 -8.30 12.60 -14.77
CA LEU A 228 -9.56 13.27 -15.00
C LEU A 228 -10.50 13.08 -13.80
N ASP A 229 -11.13 14.15 -13.34
CA ASP A 229 -12.14 14.09 -12.31
C ASP A 229 -13.44 13.44 -12.82
N ALA A 230 -14.33 13.08 -11.90
CA ALA A 230 -15.61 12.47 -12.23
C ALA A 230 -16.46 13.44 -13.10
N GLY A 231 -16.86 12.98 -14.29
CA GLY A 231 -17.62 13.78 -15.27
C GLY A 231 -16.76 14.46 -16.35
N GLU A 232 -15.44 14.48 -16.21
CA GLU A 232 -14.57 14.94 -17.29
C GLU A 232 -14.42 13.88 -18.38
N THR A 233 -14.50 14.34 -19.64
CA THR A 233 -14.35 13.49 -20.82
C THR A 233 -12.87 13.42 -21.23
N PRO A 234 -12.32 12.22 -21.49
CA PRO A 234 -11.02 12.08 -22.13
C PRO A 234 -10.99 12.74 -23.48
N SER A 235 -9.96 13.55 -23.76
CA SER A 235 -9.73 14.11 -25.09
C SER A 235 -8.24 14.22 -25.38
N THR A 236 -7.85 14.12 -26.65
CA THR A 236 -6.46 14.19 -27.09
C THR A 236 -5.81 15.51 -26.78
N GLU A 237 -6.60 16.61 -26.83
CA GLU A 237 -6.17 17.98 -26.52
C GLU A 237 -5.65 18.08 -25.07
N LYS A 238 -6.37 17.49 -24.11
CA LYS A 238 -5.91 17.47 -22.70
C LYS A 238 -4.54 16.84 -22.54
N LEU A 239 -4.25 15.79 -23.30
CA LEU A 239 -2.95 15.14 -23.26
C LEU A 239 -1.89 15.96 -24.01
N GLN A 240 -2.24 16.64 -25.12
CA GLN A 240 -1.37 17.59 -25.80
C GLN A 240 -0.97 18.73 -24.85
N ASP A 241 -1.92 19.29 -24.10
CA ASP A 241 -1.67 20.33 -23.09
C ASP A 241 -0.65 19.89 -22.03
N VAL A 242 -0.73 18.65 -21.57
CA VAL A 242 0.26 18.10 -20.63
C VAL A 242 1.66 18.12 -21.22
N PHE A 243 1.84 17.69 -22.46
CA PHE A 243 3.13 17.73 -23.13
C PHE A 243 3.58 19.17 -23.42
N ALA A 244 2.68 20.07 -23.81
CA ALA A 244 2.98 21.48 -24.04
C ALA A 244 3.48 22.18 -22.76
N GLN A 245 2.84 21.91 -21.61
CA GLN A 245 3.30 22.41 -20.31
C GLN A 245 4.70 21.90 -19.94
N MET A 246 5.09 20.73 -20.45
CA MET A 246 6.44 20.19 -20.30
C MET A 246 7.44 20.75 -21.33
N GLY A 247 7.02 21.60 -22.24
CA GLY A 247 7.85 22.14 -23.33
C GLY A 247 8.00 21.21 -24.53
N LEU A 248 7.10 20.24 -24.68
CA LEU A 248 7.09 19.32 -25.82
C LEU A 248 5.82 19.48 -26.67
N GLU A 249 5.98 19.54 -27.95
CA GLU A 249 4.90 19.37 -28.93
C GLU A 249 4.86 17.89 -29.37
N VAL A 250 3.68 17.29 -29.40
CA VAL A 250 3.46 15.91 -29.82
C VAL A 250 2.17 15.75 -30.61
N ASP A 251 2.18 14.85 -31.57
CA ASP A 251 0.96 14.40 -32.25
C ASP A 251 0.36 13.27 -31.42
N VAL A 252 -0.82 13.47 -30.86
CA VAL A 252 -1.51 12.48 -30.02
C VAL A 252 -2.52 11.71 -30.85
N ASP A 253 -2.31 10.38 -30.96
CA ASP A 253 -3.29 9.49 -31.58
C ASP A 253 -4.43 9.17 -30.60
N GLU A 254 -5.53 8.63 -31.10
CA GLU A 254 -6.56 8.04 -30.25
C GLU A 254 -6.00 6.92 -29.35
N SER A 255 -6.73 6.57 -28.30
CA SER A 255 -6.35 5.51 -27.39
C SER A 255 -6.23 4.18 -28.14
N PHE A 256 -5.07 3.53 -28.05
CA PHE A 256 -4.84 2.22 -28.65
C PHE A 256 -5.11 1.05 -27.71
N THR A 257 -5.21 1.30 -26.43
CA THR A 257 -5.58 0.30 -25.41
C THR A 257 -5.99 0.97 -24.11
N SER A 258 -6.77 0.24 -23.30
CA SER A 258 -7.15 0.70 -21.97
C SER A 258 -6.93 -0.40 -20.93
N HIS A 259 -6.70 0.02 -19.69
CA HIS A 259 -6.49 -0.87 -18.54
C HIS A 259 -7.37 -0.48 -17.37
N ALA A 260 -8.12 -1.43 -16.86
CA ALA A 260 -8.80 -1.29 -15.58
C ALA A 260 -7.83 -1.61 -14.42
N HIS A 261 -7.87 -0.80 -13.37
CA HIS A 261 -7.10 -1.01 -12.16
C HIS A 261 -7.92 -0.59 -10.95
N THR A 262 -8.10 -1.53 -10.01
CA THR A 262 -8.87 -1.28 -8.79
C THR A 262 -7.94 -0.89 -7.66
N LEU A 263 -8.20 0.25 -7.07
CA LEU A 263 -7.64 0.70 -5.80
C LEU A 263 -8.69 0.53 -4.69
N THR A 264 -8.27 0.60 -3.43
CA THR A 264 -9.17 0.35 -2.27
C THR A 264 -10.48 1.15 -2.31
N HIS A 265 -10.45 2.39 -2.85
CA HIS A 265 -11.61 3.31 -2.87
C HIS A 265 -11.87 3.92 -4.25
N ARG A 266 -11.18 3.45 -5.30
CA ARG A 266 -11.27 3.99 -6.65
C ARG A 266 -11.17 2.87 -7.68
N GLN A 267 -11.93 2.99 -8.73
CA GLN A 267 -11.76 2.19 -9.94
C GLN A 267 -11.18 3.12 -11.01
N MET A 268 -10.01 2.77 -11.50
CA MET A 268 -9.28 3.54 -12.50
C MET A 268 -9.43 2.87 -13.87
N THR A 269 -9.68 3.69 -14.87
CA THR A 269 -9.54 3.29 -16.29
C THR A 269 -8.42 4.13 -16.88
N ILE A 270 -7.36 3.47 -17.35
CA ILE A 270 -6.19 4.12 -17.93
C ILE A 270 -6.24 3.94 -19.46
N HIS A 271 -6.28 5.03 -20.18
CA HIS A 271 -6.24 5.08 -21.63
C HIS A 271 -4.82 5.39 -22.08
N LEU A 272 -4.23 4.51 -22.90
CA LEU A 272 -2.89 4.70 -23.46
C LEU A 272 -2.98 5.29 -24.87
N HIS A 273 -2.28 6.38 -25.08
CA HIS A 273 -2.20 7.09 -26.34
C HIS A 273 -0.77 7.06 -26.89
N LYS A 274 -0.62 6.86 -28.20
CA LYS A 274 0.68 7.07 -28.86
C LYS A 274 0.89 8.56 -29.06
N CYS A 275 2.04 9.07 -28.59
CA CYS A 275 2.45 10.47 -28.77
C CYS A 275 3.67 10.49 -29.68
N LYS A 276 3.45 10.86 -30.92
CA LYS A 276 4.44 10.81 -32.00
C LYS A 276 5.18 12.14 -32.17
N ARG A 277 6.31 12.10 -32.87
CA ARG A 277 7.09 13.26 -33.29
C ARG A 277 7.38 14.28 -32.19
N PRO A 278 7.94 13.88 -31.03
CA PRO A 278 8.21 14.82 -29.96
C PRO A 278 9.22 15.87 -30.40
N LYS A 279 8.80 17.15 -30.45
CA LYS A 279 9.62 18.32 -30.72
C LYS A 279 9.75 19.15 -29.46
N GLY A 280 10.81 19.95 -29.37
CA GLY A 280 11.03 20.86 -28.25
C GLY A 280 12.03 20.31 -27.22
N LYS A 281 12.14 21.07 -26.11
CA LYS A 281 13.05 20.76 -24.98
C LYS A 281 12.24 20.74 -23.69
N ILE A 282 12.39 19.69 -22.90
CA ILE A 282 11.68 19.56 -21.62
C ILE A 282 12.09 20.68 -20.68
N SER A 283 11.11 21.43 -20.17
CA SER A 283 11.26 22.57 -19.27
C SER A 283 11.23 22.18 -17.78
N LEU A 284 10.81 20.95 -17.45
CA LEU A 284 10.78 20.47 -16.07
C LEU A 284 12.18 20.31 -15.47
N PRO A 285 12.33 20.41 -14.14
CA PRO A 285 13.58 20.11 -13.46
C PRO A 285 14.11 18.71 -13.82
N ARG A 286 15.42 18.58 -14.05
CA ARG A 286 16.04 17.34 -14.57
C ARG A 286 15.74 16.11 -13.71
N LYS A 287 15.52 16.26 -12.42
CA LYS A 287 15.16 15.20 -11.49
C LYS A 287 13.71 14.71 -11.60
N GLU A 288 12.89 15.36 -12.39
CA GLU A 288 11.44 15.09 -12.51
C GLU A 288 11.06 14.39 -13.82
N TRP A 289 12.02 14.12 -14.70
CA TRP A 289 11.79 13.40 -15.95
C TRP A 289 13.02 12.63 -16.38
N CYS A 290 12.81 11.56 -17.14
CA CYS A 290 13.89 10.80 -17.75
C CYS A 290 13.45 10.12 -19.06
N TRP A 291 14.40 9.97 -19.98
CA TRP A 291 14.29 9.07 -21.13
C TRP A 291 14.99 7.77 -20.79
N VAL A 292 14.25 6.67 -20.75
CA VAL A 292 14.75 5.35 -20.33
C VAL A 292 14.23 4.27 -21.28
N THR A 293 14.95 3.16 -21.40
CA THR A 293 14.41 1.94 -22.02
C THR A 293 13.30 1.36 -21.14
N VAL A 294 12.52 0.43 -21.66
CA VAL A 294 11.49 -0.24 -20.83
C VAL A 294 12.14 -1.04 -19.71
N GLU A 295 13.31 -1.63 -19.95
CA GLU A 295 14.11 -2.35 -18.97
C GLU A 295 14.56 -1.42 -17.83
N GLU A 296 15.21 -0.31 -18.16
CA GLU A 296 15.63 0.70 -17.19
C GLU A 296 14.43 1.23 -16.37
N ALA A 297 13.27 1.41 -17.02
CA ALA A 297 12.04 1.85 -16.36
C ALA A 297 11.53 0.86 -15.30
N MET A 298 11.79 -0.44 -15.48
CA MET A 298 11.38 -1.49 -14.54
C MET A 298 12.19 -1.49 -13.23
N GLU A 299 13.40 -0.91 -13.26
CA GLU A 299 14.27 -0.75 -12.10
C GLU A 299 13.94 0.51 -11.28
N LEU A 300 13.14 1.41 -11.85
CA LEU A 300 12.67 2.61 -11.14
C LEU A 300 11.51 2.30 -10.20
N GLY A 301 11.26 3.20 -9.26
CA GLY A 301 10.09 3.18 -8.39
C GLY A 301 8.81 3.50 -9.17
N VAL A 302 8.19 2.50 -9.81
CA VAL A 302 6.95 2.64 -10.58
C VAL A 302 5.76 2.00 -9.85
N SER A 303 4.55 2.47 -10.13
CA SER A 303 3.35 1.87 -9.57
C SER A 303 3.08 0.47 -10.17
N SER A 304 2.28 -0.36 -9.48
CA SER A 304 1.90 -1.69 -9.99
C SER A 304 1.20 -1.61 -11.35
N ILE A 305 0.40 -0.57 -11.58
CA ILE A 305 -0.25 -0.36 -12.87
C ILE A 305 0.74 0.13 -13.93
N SER A 306 1.66 1.04 -13.58
CA SER A 306 2.74 1.46 -14.50
C SER A 306 3.59 0.26 -14.90
N ARG A 307 3.96 -0.60 -13.93
CA ARG A 307 4.71 -1.84 -14.17
C ARG A 307 3.98 -2.77 -15.14
N LYS A 308 2.66 -2.95 -14.96
CA LYS A 308 1.83 -3.77 -15.86
C LYS A 308 1.85 -3.22 -17.29
N VAL A 309 1.71 -1.91 -17.46
CA VAL A 309 1.77 -1.26 -18.78
C VAL A 309 3.16 -1.42 -19.42
N LEU A 310 4.23 -1.17 -18.66
CA LEU A 310 5.61 -1.34 -19.14
C LEU A 310 5.91 -2.78 -19.60
N LEU A 311 5.44 -3.79 -18.85
CA LEU A 311 5.58 -5.20 -19.25
C LEU A 311 4.88 -5.54 -20.58
N GLN A 312 3.72 -4.94 -20.83
CA GLN A 312 3.04 -5.13 -22.11
C GLN A 312 3.76 -4.42 -23.26
N MET A 313 4.30 -3.23 -23.00
CA MET A 313 5.12 -2.51 -23.99
C MET A 313 6.37 -3.31 -24.36
N LYS A 314 6.97 -4.05 -23.43
CA LYS A 314 8.11 -4.93 -23.69
C LYS A 314 7.75 -6.12 -24.60
N LYS A 315 6.56 -6.68 -24.47
CA LYS A 315 6.10 -7.80 -25.29
C LYS A 315 5.69 -7.40 -26.71
N ALA A 316 5.41 -6.12 -26.92
CA ALA A 316 4.96 -5.56 -28.20
C ALA A 316 6.12 -4.97 -29.03
N THR A 317 7.34 -4.98 -28.50
CA THR A 317 8.59 -4.61 -29.16
C THR A 317 9.36 -5.83 -29.59
#